data_838aa47a1f258b81a5b23c76b7a8cdaf
#
_entry.id   838aa47a1f258b81a5b23c76b7a8cdaf
#
_cell.length_a   1.000
_cell.length_b   1.000
_cell.length_c   1.000
_cell.angle_alpha   90.00
_cell.angle_beta   90.00
_cell.angle_gamma   90.00
#
_symmetry.space_group_name_H-M   'P 1'
#
loop_
_entity.id
_entity.type
_entity.pdbx_description
1 polymer ?
#
loop_
_entity_poly.entity_id
_entity_poly.type
_entity_poly.pdbx_seq_one_letter_code
_entity_poly.pdbx_strand_id
1 'polypeptide(L)'
;MERLERHASFGGWQEVYKHESEALKCSMNFSIYIPPHDENEKLPVIYWLSGLTCNEQNFINKAGAQKYAALHRVILVAPDSSPRGEAIADDAAYDLGQGAGFYLNATQAPWSAHYRMYDYIVDELR
;
A
#
# COMPACT_ATOMS: atom_id res chain seq x y z
N MET A 1 10.90 6.75 7.30
CA MET A 1 10.28 6.56 5.98
C MET A 1 11.31 6.84 4.89
N GLU A 2 11.44 5.96 3.94
CA GLU A 2 12.41 6.05 2.85
C GLU A 2 11.68 6.07 1.51
N ARG A 3 11.99 7.05 0.67
CA ARG A 3 11.47 7.08 -0.70
C ARG A 3 12.34 6.20 -1.60
N LEU A 4 11.74 5.15 -2.18
CA LEU A 4 12.42 4.20 -3.06
C LEU A 4 12.41 4.65 -4.51
N GLU A 5 11.30 5.25 -4.97
CA GLU A 5 11.10 5.65 -6.36
C GLU A 5 10.36 6.98 -6.43
N ARG A 6 10.65 7.74 -7.49
CA ARG A 6 9.93 8.97 -7.84
C ARG A 6 9.95 9.17 -9.34
N HIS A 7 8.77 9.26 -9.94
CA HIS A 7 8.59 9.46 -11.37
C HIS A 7 7.58 10.56 -11.64
N ALA A 8 7.93 11.48 -12.54
CA ALA A 8 6.99 12.48 -13.03
C ALA A 8 5.85 11.78 -13.79
N SER A 9 4.61 12.15 -13.50
CA SER A 9 3.42 11.54 -14.09
C SER A 9 2.28 12.55 -14.13
N PHE A 10 1.81 12.90 -15.31
CA PHE A 10 0.69 13.84 -15.55
C PHE A 10 0.76 15.14 -14.71
N GLY A 11 1.94 15.73 -14.65
CA GLY A 11 2.18 16.96 -13.90
C GLY A 11 2.36 16.78 -12.40
N GLY A 12 2.15 15.60 -11.89
CA GLY A 12 2.36 15.21 -10.49
C GLY A 12 3.49 14.19 -10.34
N TRP A 13 3.47 13.45 -9.25
CA TRP A 13 4.52 12.51 -8.90
C TRP A 13 3.95 11.15 -8.51
N GLN A 14 4.44 10.08 -9.14
CA GLN A 14 4.25 8.71 -8.69
C GLN A 14 5.46 8.32 -7.86
N GLU A 15 5.23 8.02 -6.59
CA GLU A 15 6.29 7.70 -5.64
C GLU A 15 6.03 6.35 -4.97
N VAL A 16 7.12 5.69 -4.52
CA VAL A 16 7.07 4.48 -3.72
C VAL A 16 7.90 4.70 -2.47
N TYR A 17 7.33 4.35 -1.33
CA TYR A 17 7.96 4.49 -0.02
C TYR A 17 8.04 3.16 0.70
N LYS A 18 9.05 3.09 1.56
CA LYS A 18 9.23 2.01 2.53
C LYS A 18 9.20 2.61 3.93
N HIS A 19 8.53 1.96 4.85
CA HIS A 19 8.53 2.35 6.26
C HIS A 19 8.45 1.12 7.16
N GLU A 20 8.83 1.29 8.43
CA GLU A 20 8.65 0.25 9.44
C GLU A 20 7.24 0.38 10.01
N SER A 21 6.45 -0.68 9.86
CA SER A 21 5.10 -0.73 10.41
C SER A 21 5.11 -1.20 11.85
N GLU A 22 4.48 -0.44 12.72
CA GLU A 22 4.27 -0.84 14.12
C GLU A 22 3.16 -1.89 14.23
N ALA A 23 2.11 -1.76 13.43
CA ALA A 23 0.99 -2.69 13.42
C ALA A 23 1.39 -4.09 12.95
N LEU A 24 2.19 -4.16 11.88
CA LEU A 24 2.60 -5.42 11.25
C LEU A 24 3.95 -5.93 11.75
N LYS A 25 4.72 -5.08 12.46
CA LYS A 25 6.06 -5.39 12.98
C LYS A 25 7.02 -5.86 11.89
N CYS A 26 6.95 -5.23 10.74
CA CYS A 26 7.84 -5.48 9.61
C CYS A 26 7.92 -4.25 8.69
N SER A 27 8.90 -4.25 7.79
CA SER A 27 8.98 -3.23 6.74
C SER A 27 7.84 -3.39 5.75
N MET A 28 7.21 -2.27 5.39
CA MET A 28 6.12 -2.24 4.41
C MET A 28 6.40 -1.21 3.33
N ASN A 29 5.99 -1.53 2.12
CA ASN A 29 6.00 -0.60 0.99
C ASN A 29 4.58 -0.10 0.71
N PHE A 30 4.48 1.13 0.24
CA PHE A 30 3.26 1.65 -0.37
C PHE A 30 3.62 2.60 -1.52
N SER A 31 2.75 2.67 -2.49
CA SER A 31 2.85 3.64 -3.57
C SER A 31 1.86 4.79 -3.33
N ILE A 32 2.25 5.98 -3.76
CA ILE A 32 1.41 7.17 -3.68
C ILE A 32 1.55 7.98 -4.97
N TYR A 33 0.42 8.36 -5.56
CA TYR A 33 0.37 9.36 -6.60
C TYR A 33 -0.12 10.68 -6.03
N ILE A 34 0.68 11.72 -6.20
CA ILE A 34 0.36 13.08 -5.76
C ILE A 34 0.11 13.91 -7.02
N PRO A 35 -1.14 14.34 -7.28
CA PRO A 35 -1.44 15.17 -8.44
C PRO A 35 -0.82 16.55 -8.31
N PRO A 36 -0.72 17.32 -9.42
CA PRO A 36 -0.37 18.74 -9.31
C PRO A 36 -1.40 19.45 -8.42
N HIS A 37 -0.90 20.27 -7.51
CA HIS A 37 -1.73 20.96 -6.52
C HIS A 37 -1.05 22.26 -6.07
N ASP A 38 -1.83 23.16 -5.49
CA ASP A 38 -1.33 24.38 -4.90
C ASP A 38 -0.72 24.11 -3.52
N GLU A 39 0.24 24.94 -3.11
CA GLU A 39 0.83 24.87 -1.79
C GLU A 39 -0.27 24.97 -0.71
N ASN A 40 -0.22 24.11 0.30
CA ASN A 40 -1.20 24.00 1.39
C ASN A 40 -2.62 23.55 0.97
N GLU A 41 -2.83 23.17 -0.27
CA GLU A 41 -4.11 22.60 -0.69
C GLU A 41 -4.28 21.21 -0.08
N LYS A 42 -5.45 20.95 0.51
CA LYS A 42 -5.84 19.63 1.02
C LYS A 42 -6.61 18.89 -0.06
N LEU A 43 -6.15 17.71 -0.38
CA LEU A 43 -6.74 16.87 -1.42
C LEU A 43 -7.40 15.63 -0.83
N PRO A 44 -8.48 15.14 -1.44
CA PRO A 44 -9.02 13.84 -1.05
C PRO A 44 -8.06 12.73 -1.40
N VAL A 45 -8.11 11.64 -0.62
CA VAL A 45 -7.26 10.46 -0.78
C VAL A 45 -8.13 9.26 -1.07
N ILE A 46 -7.76 8.50 -2.08
CA ILE A 46 -8.34 7.18 -2.37
C ILE A 46 -7.29 6.12 -2.05
N TYR A 47 -7.66 5.16 -1.22
CA TYR A 47 -6.84 3.98 -0.93
C TYR A 47 -7.29 2.85 -1.84
N TRP A 48 -6.36 2.37 -2.68
CA TRP A 48 -6.59 1.19 -3.50
C TRP A 48 -6.00 -0.04 -2.81
N LEU A 49 -6.84 -0.99 -2.50
CA LEU A 49 -6.45 -2.25 -1.84
C LEU A 49 -6.43 -3.36 -2.89
N SER A 50 -5.24 -3.69 -3.36
CA SER A 50 -5.05 -4.74 -4.37
C SER A 50 -5.33 -6.11 -3.76
N GLY A 51 -5.72 -7.05 -4.60
CA GLY A 51 -6.13 -8.37 -4.17
C GLY A 51 -5.02 -9.41 -4.16
N LEU A 52 -5.44 -10.64 -4.30
CA LEU A 52 -4.62 -11.85 -4.28
C LEU A 52 -3.40 -11.74 -5.19
N THR A 53 -2.23 -12.10 -4.66
CA THR A 53 -0.92 -12.10 -5.32
C THR A 53 -0.37 -10.72 -5.74
N CYS A 54 -1.07 -9.65 -5.41
CA CYS A 54 -0.64 -8.29 -5.74
C CYS A 54 0.22 -7.66 -4.63
N ASN A 55 0.90 -6.58 -4.99
CA ASN A 55 1.61 -5.70 -4.08
C ASN A 55 1.34 -4.22 -4.44
N GLU A 56 2.15 -3.30 -3.95
CA GLU A 56 2.02 -1.86 -4.19
C GLU A 56 2.29 -1.45 -5.66
N GLN A 57 2.83 -2.35 -6.49
CA GLN A 57 3.23 -2.04 -7.87
C GLN A 57 2.13 -2.34 -8.90
N ASN A 58 1.23 -3.27 -8.63
CA ASN A 58 0.27 -3.75 -9.64
C ASN A 58 -0.65 -2.63 -10.12
N PHE A 59 -1.30 -1.93 -9.21
CA PHE A 59 -2.24 -0.87 -9.53
C PHE A 59 -1.58 0.28 -10.29
N ILE A 60 -0.45 0.77 -9.80
CA ILE A 60 0.20 1.95 -10.36
C ILE A 60 0.78 1.71 -11.76
N ASN A 61 1.08 0.47 -12.11
CA ASN A 61 1.65 0.11 -13.41
C ASN A 61 0.60 -0.34 -14.42
N LYS A 62 -0.59 -0.77 -13.99
CA LYS A 62 -1.57 -1.41 -14.87
C LYS A 62 -2.88 -0.66 -15.04
N ALA A 63 -3.31 0.10 -14.03
CA ALA A 63 -4.65 0.70 -14.04
C ALA A 63 -4.76 1.98 -14.87
N GLY A 64 -3.65 2.69 -15.10
CA GLY A 64 -3.67 3.97 -15.81
C GLY A 64 -4.43 5.06 -15.07
N ALA A 65 -4.49 4.98 -13.75
CA ALA A 65 -5.33 5.86 -12.93
C ALA A 65 -4.74 7.26 -12.71
N GLN A 66 -3.43 7.45 -12.92
CA GLN A 66 -2.74 8.70 -12.62
C GLN A 66 -3.31 9.88 -13.43
N LYS A 67 -3.63 9.66 -14.70
CA LYS A 67 -4.25 10.69 -15.56
C LYS A 67 -5.54 11.23 -14.95
N TYR A 68 -6.39 10.33 -14.48
CA TYR A 68 -7.69 10.69 -13.91
C TYR A 68 -7.55 11.28 -12.51
N ALA A 69 -6.60 10.78 -11.73
CA ALA A 69 -6.27 11.35 -10.44
C ALA A 69 -5.76 12.79 -10.56
N ALA A 70 -4.94 13.07 -11.58
CA ALA A 70 -4.51 14.43 -11.89
C ALA A 70 -5.68 15.33 -12.27
N LEU A 71 -6.57 14.83 -13.14
CA LEU A 71 -7.74 15.57 -13.60
C LEU A 71 -8.71 15.91 -12.46
N HIS A 72 -8.95 14.97 -11.55
CA HIS A 72 -9.88 15.12 -10.43
C HIS A 72 -9.22 15.61 -9.14
N ARG A 73 -7.91 15.85 -9.16
CA ARG A 73 -7.11 16.34 -8.03
C ARG A 73 -7.25 15.44 -6.79
N VAL A 74 -6.99 14.15 -6.97
CA VAL A 74 -7.10 13.12 -5.95
C VAL A 74 -5.75 12.46 -5.73
N ILE A 75 -5.35 12.26 -4.47
CA ILE A 75 -4.20 11.45 -4.10
C ILE A 75 -4.62 9.97 -4.16
N LEU A 76 -3.78 9.13 -4.77
CA LEU A 76 -3.98 7.69 -4.79
C LEU A 76 -2.91 7.03 -3.92
N VAL A 77 -3.33 6.22 -2.97
CA VAL A 77 -2.43 5.41 -2.14
C VAL A 77 -2.73 3.93 -2.38
N ALA A 78 -1.72 3.16 -2.72
CA ALA A 78 -1.83 1.72 -2.89
C ALA A 78 -0.77 1.04 -2.02
N PRO A 79 -1.15 0.51 -0.85
CA PRO A 79 -0.22 -0.23 0.00
C PRO A 79 0.04 -1.62 -0.56
N ASP A 80 1.12 -2.25 -0.08
CA ASP A 80 1.29 -3.69 -0.25
C ASP A 80 0.10 -4.43 0.40
N SER A 81 -0.25 -5.57 -0.13
CA SER A 81 -1.42 -6.33 0.27
C SER A 81 -1.18 -7.25 1.49
N SER A 82 0.04 -7.33 1.99
CA SER A 82 0.41 -8.32 3.01
C SER A 82 1.70 -7.93 3.72
N PRO A 83 1.87 -8.28 5.00
CA PRO A 83 3.21 -8.33 5.58
C PRO A 83 4.07 -9.33 4.82
N ARG A 84 5.37 -9.08 4.73
CA ARG A 84 6.33 -9.93 4.02
C ARG A 84 7.66 -9.97 4.76
N GLY A 85 8.41 -11.04 4.59
CA GLY A 85 9.75 -11.21 5.13
C GLY A 85 9.99 -12.62 5.67
N GLU A 86 11.25 -12.92 5.97
CA GLU A 86 11.65 -14.25 6.47
C GLU A 86 11.04 -14.58 7.83
N ALA A 87 10.87 -13.58 8.68
CA ALA A 87 10.28 -13.73 10.02
C ALA A 87 8.75 -13.79 10.02
N ILE A 88 8.12 -13.57 8.86
CA ILE A 88 6.67 -13.55 8.72
C ILE A 88 6.16 -14.94 8.34
N ALA A 89 5.15 -15.41 9.05
CA ALA A 89 4.51 -16.70 8.75
C ALA A 89 4.01 -16.74 7.31
N ASP A 90 4.17 -17.86 6.64
CA ASP A 90 3.78 -18.06 5.25
C ASP A 90 3.24 -19.47 5.04
N ASP A 91 2.70 -19.71 3.86
CA ASP A 91 2.19 -21.02 3.44
C ASP A 91 2.50 -21.24 1.96
N ALA A 92 2.60 -22.47 1.54
CA ALA A 92 2.86 -22.83 0.15
C ALA A 92 1.67 -22.55 -0.78
N ALA A 93 0.46 -22.47 -0.23
CA ALA A 93 -0.72 -22.10 -1.01
C ALA A 93 -0.69 -20.60 -1.36
N TYR A 94 -1.01 -20.27 -2.60
CA TYR A 94 -0.98 -18.89 -3.07
C TYR A 94 -2.04 -17.98 -2.42
N ASP A 95 -3.08 -18.57 -1.87
CA ASP A 95 -4.22 -17.88 -1.23
C ASP A 95 -4.16 -17.87 0.29
N LEU A 96 -3.01 -18.22 0.88
CA LEU A 96 -2.78 -18.17 2.31
C LEU A 96 -1.36 -17.64 2.59
N GLY A 97 -1.22 -16.79 3.60
CA GLY A 97 0.07 -16.24 3.98
C GLY A 97 0.47 -15.00 3.16
N GLN A 98 1.75 -14.88 2.84
CA GLN A 98 2.29 -13.69 2.18
C GLN A 98 1.68 -13.53 0.77
N GLY A 99 1.11 -12.34 0.52
CA GLY A 99 0.47 -12.03 -0.75
C GLY A 99 -0.98 -12.52 -0.89
N ALA A 100 -1.56 -13.14 0.11
CA ALA A 100 -2.94 -13.60 0.06
C ALA A 100 -3.97 -12.45 -0.03
N GLY A 101 -3.62 -11.27 0.50
CA GLY A 101 -4.43 -10.06 0.29
C GLY A 101 -5.65 -9.96 1.20
N PHE A 102 -5.56 -10.46 2.43
CA PHE A 102 -6.59 -10.27 3.44
C PHE A 102 -6.35 -9.01 4.25
N TYR A 103 -7.28 -8.07 4.21
CA TYR A 103 -7.20 -6.80 4.96
C TYR A 103 -7.91 -6.92 6.31
N LEU A 104 -7.62 -7.97 7.03
CA LEU A 104 -8.19 -8.31 8.32
C LEU A 104 -7.08 -8.48 9.36
N ASN A 105 -7.47 -8.44 10.63
CA ASN A 105 -6.58 -8.84 11.72
C ASN A 105 -6.74 -10.34 11.96
N ALA A 106 -5.67 -11.10 11.83
CA ALA A 106 -5.67 -12.52 12.13
C ALA A 106 -5.84 -12.74 13.65
N THR A 107 -6.56 -13.79 14.01
CA THR A 107 -6.87 -14.11 15.41
C THR A 107 -6.13 -15.33 15.96
N GLN A 108 -5.48 -16.10 15.09
CA GLN A 108 -4.81 -17.35 15.46
C GLN A 108 -3.30 -17.30 15.15
N ALA A 109 -2.51 -17.90 16.03
CA ALA A 109 -1.08 -18.12 15.77
C ALA A 109 -0.91 -19.15 14.63
N PRO A 110 0.14 -19.05 13.81
CA PRO A 110 1.22 -18.06 13.87
C PRO A 110 0.88 -16.71 13.21
N TRP A 111 -0.32 -16.57 12.65
CA TRP A 111 -0.71 -15.43 11.80
C TRP A 111 -0.91 -14.13 12.60
N SER A 112 -1.47 -14.22 13.81
CA SER A 112 -1.88 -13.06 14.60
C SER A 112 -0.76 -12.09 14.98
N ALA A 113 0.51 -12.53 14.95
CA ALA A 113 1.65 -11.69 15.31
C ALA A 113 1.91 -10.57 14.29
N HIS A 114 1.70 -10.83 13.01
CA HIS A 114 2.05 -9.91 11.92
C HIS A 114 0.89 -9.60 10.96
N TYR A 115 -0.12 -10.45 10.86
CA TYR A 115 -1.23 -10.25 9.93
C TYR A 115 -2.32 -9.40 10.56
N ARG A 116 -2.03 -8.09 10.69
CA ARG A 116 -2.93 -7.08 11.26
C ARG A 116 -3.19 -5.98 10.24
N MET A 117 -3.56 -6.39 9.02
CA MET A 117 -3.72 -5.48 7.89
C MET A 117 -4.87 -4.48 8.08
N TYR A 118 -5.91 -4.83 8.83
CA TYR A 118 -6.98 -3.87 9.14
C TYR A 118 -6.44 -2.69 9.94
N ASP A 119 -5.71 -2.95 11.03
CA ASP A 119 -5.11 -1.90 11.85
C ASP A 119 -4.09 -1.08 11.05
N TYR A 120 -3.30 -1.74 10.19
CA TYR A 120 -2.34 -1.07 9.35
C TYR A 120 -2.99 -0.03 8.43
N ILE A 121 -4.06 -0.41 7.74
CA ILE A 121 -4.73 0.49 6.78
C ILE A 121 -5.52 1.59 7.51
N VAL A 122 -6.26 1.24 8.54
CA VAL A 122 -7.22 2.15 9.17
C VAL A 122 -6.55 3.10 10.16
N ASP A 123 -5.57 2.61 10.92
CA ASP A 123 -5.00 3.36 12.03
C ASP A 123 -3.59 3.90 11.74
N GLU A 124 -2.76 3.15 11.01
CA GLU A 124 -1.36 3.51 10.82
C GLU A 124 -1.09 4.24 9.49
N LEU A 125 -1.55 3.69 8.37
CA LEU A 125 -1.24 4.24 7.05
C LEU A 125 -2.01 5.53 6.73
N ARG A 126 -3.14 5.71 7.32
CA ARG A 126 -4.04 6.85 7.15
C ARG A 126 -3.41 8.22 7.49
#